data_a0b3a9488db4aa733565ab71d275f8d5
#
_entry.id   a0b3a9488db4aa733565ab71d275f8d5
#
_cell.length_a   1.000
_cell.length_b   1.000
_cell.length_c   1.000
_cell.angle_alpha   90.00
_cell.angle_beta   90.00
_cell.angle_gamma   90.00
#
_symmetry.space_group_name_H-M   'P 1'
#
loop_
_entity.id
_entity.type
_entity.pdbx_description
1 polymer ?
#
loop_
_entity_poly.entity_id
_entity_poly.type
_entity_poly.pdbx_seq_one_letter_code
_entity_poly.pdbx_strand_id
1 'polypeptide(L)'
;MSLDPGRTGKVFADVLATGRGALVGFLHVGYPDVPTSLRALRALTGEDDSPGVDLVEVGMPYSDPMMDGVTVQRAGTRALERGVRTRDAFAAVQTVADAGTAAVVMTYWNLIERYGPDRFARDLAAAGGSGAITPDLTPDEAAEWFQASDAHGLDRIFLISPSSSDERIASTVTPITEVA
;
A
#
# COMPACT_ATOMS: atom_id res chain seq x y z
N MET A 1 -4.32 -12.14 -24.16
CA MET A 1 -4.59 -10.76 -23.72
C MET A 1 -3.56 -10.47 -22.63
N SER A 2 -2.64 -9.52 -22.85
CA SER A 2 -1.70 -9.13 -21.78
C SER A 2 -2.49 -8.35 -20.76
N LEU A 3 -2.53 -8.81 -19.52
CA LEU A 3 -3.13 -8.07 -18.43
C LEU A 3 -2.31 -6.78 -18.23
N ASP A 4 -2.97 -5.66 -18.01
CA ASP A 4 -2.30 -4.45 -17.57
C ASP A 4 -1.65 -4.75 -16.20
N PRO A 5 -0.33 -4.65 -16.07
CA PRO A 5 0.34 -4.94 -14.81
C PRO A 5 0.03 -3.91 -13.71
N GLY A 6 -0.69 -2.87 -14.02
CA GLY A 6 -0.92 -1.75 -13.13
C GLY A 6 0.36 -0.92 -12.88
N ARG A 7 0.24 0.08 -12.00
CA ARG A 7 1.35 1.00 -11.69
C ARG A 7 2.47 0.32 -10.91
N THR A 8 2.11 -0.52 -9.93
CA THR A 8 3.07 -1.29 -9.13
C THR A 8 3.72 -2.41 -9.92
N GLY A 9 2.93 -3.15 -10.70
CA GLY A 9 3.45 -4.22 -11.57
C GLY A 9 4.44 -3.69 -12.61
N LYS A 10 4.21 -2.46 -13.12
CA LYS A 10 5.18 -1.79 -14.00
C LYS A 10 6.51 -1.52 -13.31
N VAL A 11 6.51 -1.06 -12.06
CA VAL A 11 7.75 -0.87 -11.28
C VAL A 11 8.55 -2.16 -11.20
N PHE A 12 7.89 -3.28 -10.86
CA PHE A 12 8.56 -4.59 -10.79
C PHE A 12 9.07 -5.04 -12.15
N ALA A 13 8.30 -4.87 -13.21
CA ALA A 13 8.71 -5.24 -14.57
C ALA A 13 9.95 -4.45 -15.02
N ASP A 14 9.96 -3.12 -14.80
CA ASP A 14 11.07 -2.25 -15.17
C ASP A 14 12.36 -2.62 -14.41
N VAL A 15 12.24 -2.91 -13.11
CA VAL A 15 13.38 -3.33 -12.28
C VAL A 15 13.92 -4.69 -12.72
N LEU A 16 13.05 -5.69 -12.90
CA LEU A 16 13.45 -7.03 -13.32
C LEU A 16 14.10 -7.03 -14.70
N ALA A 17 13.69 -6.15 -15.61
CA ALA A 17 14.32 -5.98 -16.92
C ALA A 17 15.79 -5.55 -16.82
N THR A 18 16.23 -4.97 -15.70
CA THR A 18 17.64 -4.64 -15.45
C THR A 18 18.47 -5.80 -14.90
N GLY A 19 17.84 -6.95 -14.66
CA GLY A 19 18.51 -8.16 -14.12
C GLY A 19 18.70 -8.17 -12.62
N ARG A 20 18.08 -7.23 -11.87
CA ARG A 20 18.13 -7.20 -10.39
C ARG A 20 16.77 -7.46 -9.74
N GLY A 21 16.77 -7.80 -8.48
CA GLY A 21 15.55 -7.85 -7.65
C GLY A 21 15.06 -6.45 -7.28
N ALA A 22 13.74 -6.30 -7.10
CA ALA A 22 13.15 -5.09 -6.58
C ALA A 22 13.32 -5.01 -5.05
N LEU A 23 13.63 -3.81 -4.55
CA LEU A 23 13.68 -3.50 -3.13
C LEU A 23 12.44 -2.70 -2.73
N VAL A 24 11.68 -3.25 -1.79
CA VAL A 24 10.49 -2.60 -1.22
C VAL A 24 10.79 -2.19 0.22
N GLY A 25 10.53 -0.93 0.55
CA GLY A 25 10.75 -0.39 1.89
C GLY A 25 9.43 -0.13 2.62
N PHE A 26 9.28 -0.65 3.85
CA PHE A 26 8.10 -0.45 4.69
C PHE A 26 8.41 0.44 5.89
N LEU A 27 7.57 1.45 6.14
CA LEU A 27 7.57 2.23 7.39
C LEU A 27 6.15 2.64 7.78
N HIS A 28 5.86 2.61 9.09
CA HIS A 28 4.65 3.24 9.62
C HIS A 28 4.71 4.76 9.57
N VAL A 29 3.66 5.38 9.01
CA VAL A 29 3.44 6.81 9.21
C VAL A 29 3.17 7.09 10.70
N GLY A 30 3.72 8.19 11.21
CA GLY A 30 3.52 8.62 12.59
C GLY A 30 4.48 8.03 13.63
N TYR A 31 5.43 7.16 13.25
CA TYR A 31 6.45 6.66 14.17
C TYR A 31 7.83 7.24 13.87
N PRO A 32 8.56 7.79 14.86
CA PRO A 32 8.13 8.06 16.25
C PRO A 32 7.13 9.21 16.36
N ASP A 33 7.01 10.05 15.35
CA ASP A 33 6.02 11.11 15.14
C ASP A 33 5.82 11.35 13.63
N VAL A 34 4.78 12.09 13.25
CA VAL A 34 4.47 12.33 11.84
C VAL A 34 5.63 13.02 11.11
N PRO A 35 6.20 14.16 11.57
CA PRO A 35 7.28 14.82 10.85
C PRO A 35 8.51 13.94 10.66
N THR A 36 8.88 13.13 11.66
CA THR A 36 10.03 12.23 11.58
C THR A 36 9.77 11.09 10.62
N SER A 37 8.56 10.51 10.64
CA SER A 37 8.22 9.44 9.69
C SER A 37 8.20 9.93 8.24
N LEU A 38 7.75 11.16 7.97
CA LEU A 38 7.79 11.74 6.63
C LEU A 38 9.25 11.89 6.14
N ARG A 39 10.15 12.39 7.00
CA ARG A 39 11.58 12.47 6.66
C ARG A 39 12.19 11.10 6.41
N ALA A 40 11.86 10.09 7.23
CA ALA A 40 12.35 8.74 7.04
C ALA A 40 11.83 8.10 5.74
N LEU A 41 10.55 8.30 5.42
CA LEU A 41 9.96 7.85 4.15
C LEU A 41 10.63 8.56 2.95
N ARG A 42 10.90 9.85 3.07
CA ARG A 42 11.65 10.59 2.05
C ARG A 42 13.06 10.02 1.86
N ALA A 43 13.76 9.70 2.95
CA ALA A 43 15.10 9.13 2.88
C ALA A 43 15.12 7.73 2.22
N LEU A 44 14.05 6.94 2.31
CA LEU A 44 13.92 5.67 1.58
C LEU A 44 13.94 5.84 0.06
N THR A 45 13.52 6.98 -0.46
CA THR A 45 13.46 7.21 -1.92
C THR A 45 14.83 7.50 -2.55
N GLY A 46 15.89 7.53 -1.74
CA GLY A 46 17.23 7.92 -2.15
C GLY A 46 17.45 9.43 -2.11
N GLU A 47 18.70 9.83 -1.87
CA GLU A 47 19.14 11.22 -1.89
C GLU A 47 20.48 11.29 -2.63
N ASP A 48 20.62 12.29 -3.50
CA ASP A 48 21.83 12.54 -4.29
C ASP A 48 22.33 11.29 -5.04
N ASP A 49 23.51 10.76 -4.70
CA ASP A 49 24.11 9.58 -5.31
C ASP A 49 23.72 8.25 -4.63
N SER A 50 22.80 8.27 -3.64
CA SER A 50 22.36 7.07 -2.93
C SER A 50 21.11 6.49 -3.59
N PRO A 51 21.16 5.23 -4.11
CA PRO A 51 19.98 4.61 -4.67
C PRO A 51 18.92 4.38 -3.57
N GLY A 52 17.68 4.77 -3.87
CA GLY A 52 16.53 4.49 -3.02
C GLY A 52 15.95 3.09 -3.22
N VAL A 53 14.84 2.84 -2.55
CA VAL A 53 14.00 1.66 -2.80
C VAL A 53 13.17 1.85 -4.07
N ASP A 54 12.74 0.76 -4.68
CA ASP A 54 11.94 0.79 -5.90
C ASP A 54 10.47 1.11 -5.64
N LEU A 55 9.98 0.73 -4.47
CA LEU A 55 8.62 0.97 -4.02
C LEU A 55 8.61 1.17 -2.51
N VAL A 56 7.76 2.09 -2.05
CA VAL A 56 7.55 2.31 -0.61
C VAL A 56 6.16 1.83 -0.21
N GLU A 57 6.11 1.02 0.84
CA GLU A 57 4.88 0.66 1.54
C GLU A 57 4.68 1.59 2.74
N VAL A 58 3.71 2.47 2.66
CA VAL A 58 3.31 3.34 3.76
C VAL A 58 2.35 2.58 4.66
N GLY A 59 2.81 2.14 5.83
CA GLY A 59 1.99 1.46 6.81
C GLY A 59 1.06 2.41 7.55
N MET A 60 -0.25 2.15 7.53
CA MET A 60 -1.22 2.84 8.39
C MET A 60 -1.28 2.14 9.75
N PRO A 61 -1.03 2.86 10.85
CA PRO A 61 -1.19 2.28 12.18
C PRO A 61 -2.62 1.84 12.47
N TYR A 62 -2.77 0.65 13.03
CA TYR A 62 -4.05 0.07 13.40
C TYR A 62 -4.05 -0.40 14.86
N SER A 63 -5.20 -0.28 15.55
CA SER A 63 -5.32 -0.61 16.97
C SER A 63 -5.29 -2.11 17.26
N ASP A 64 -5.78 -2.91 16.29
CA ASP A 64 -6.01 -4.34 16.45
C ASP A 64 -5.31 -5.16 15.33
N PRO A 65 -3.98 -5.02 15.16
CA PRO A 65 -3.26 -5.65 14.07
C PRO A 65 -3.18 -7.17 14.29
N MET A 66 -3.73 -7.96 13.36
CA MET A 66 -3.74 -9.42 13.45
C MET A 66 -2.53 -10.07 12.78
N MET A 67 -1.92 -9.39 11.80
CA MET A 67 -0.88 -9.97 10.94
C MET A 67 0.51 -9.36 11.15
N ASP A 68 0.59 -8.28 11.91
CA ASP A 68 1.84 -7.56 12.11
C ASP A 68 2.73 -8.24 13.16
N GLY A 69 4.05 -8.22 12.93
CA GLY A 69 5.02 -8.63 13.94
C GLY A 69 5.10 -7.63 15.11
N VAL A 70 5.61 -8.09 16.26
CA VAL A 70 5.65 -7.30 17.52
C VAL A 70 6.31 -5.93 17.36
N THR A 71 7.35 -5.81 16.55
CA THR A 71 8.05 -4.53 16.31
C THR A 71 7.14 -3.56 15.58
N VAL A 72 6.44 -4.02 14.56
CA VAL A 72 5.49 -3.24 13.76
C VAL A 72 4.31 -2.81 14.62
N GLN A 73 3.75 -3.73 15.43
CA GLN A 73 2.68 -3.43 16.39
C GLN A 73 3.08 -2.31 17.37
N ARG A 74 4.29 -2.39 17.94
CA ARG A 74 4.80 -1.36 18.87
C ARG A 74 4.94 0.01 18.20
N ALA A 75 5.41 0.04 16.97
CA ALA A 75 5.51 1.28 16.20
C ALA A 75 4.13 1.87 15.91
N GLY A 76 3.18 1.04 15.48
CA GLY A 76 1.78 1.43 15.24
C GLY A 76 1.10 1.97 16.49
N THR A 77 1.21 1.25 17.62
CA THR A 77 0.65 1.70 18.91
C THR A 77 1.17 3.08 19.29
N ARG A 78 2.49 3.31 19.20
CA ARG A 78 3.07 4.63 19.49
C ARG A 78 2.59 5.73 18.56
N ALA A 79 2.43 5.42 17.28
CA ALA A 79 1.91 6.40 16.33
C ALA A 79 0.46 6.78 16.66
N LEU A 80 -0.38 5.80 17.04
CA LEU A 80 -1.77 6.04 17.46
C LEU A 80 -1.84 6.88 18.75
N GLU A 81 -1.04 6.55 19.75
CA GLU A 81 -0.94 7.32 21.01
C GLU A 81 -0.56 8.79 20.76
N ARG A 82 0.22 9.06 19.71
CA ARG A 82 0.61 10.41 19.29
C ARG A 82 -0.37 11.08 18.34
N GLY A 83 -1.49 10.43 18.07
CA GLY A 83 -2.62 11.03 17.37
C GLY A 83 -2.54 11.02 15.85
N VAL A 84 -1.74 10.09 15.25
CA VAL A 84 -1.74 9.89 13.78
C VAL A 84 -3.16 9.67 13.26
N ARG A 85 -3.43 10.12 12.04
CA ARG A 85 -4.74 10.02 11.38
C ARG A 85 -4.56 9.55 9.93
N THR A 86 -5.64 9.07 9.31
CA THR A 86 -5.66 8.61 7.91
C THR A 86 -5.06 9.65 6.94
N ARG A 87 -5.36 10.95 7.13
CA ARG A 87 -4.79 12.02 6.32
C ARG A 87 -3.25 12.09 6.34
N ASP A 88 -2.63 11.62 7.42
CA ASP A 88 -1.18 11.63 7.55
C ASP A 88 -0.55 10.54 6.66
N ALA A 89 -1.29 9.46 6.37
CA ALA A 89 -0.89 8.47 5.38
C ALA A 89 -0.88 9.05 3.96
N PHE A 90 -1.86 9.86 3.59
CA PHE A 90 -1.86 10.55 2.29
C PHE A 90 -0.70 11.56 2.18
N ALA A 91 -0.40 12.29 3.24
CA ALA A 91 0.77 13.18 3.28
C ALA A 91 2.10 12.38 3.14
N ALA A 92 2.17 11.19 3.72
CA ALA A 92 3.32 10.29 3.58
C ALA A 92 3.45 9.77 2.14
N VAL A 93 2.36 9.33 1.52
CA VAL A 93 2.32 8.91 0.12
C VAL A 93 2.76 10.05 -0.80
N GLN A 94 2.23 11.26 -0.60
CA GLN A 94 2.63 12.44 -1.37
C GLN A 94 4.12 12.73 -1.24
N THR A 95 4.68 12.63 -0.02
CA THR A 95 6.12 12.83 0.21
C THR A 95 6.98 11.88 -0.61
N VAL A 96 6.57 10.62 -0.75
CA VAL A 96 7.25 9.59 -1.55
C VAL A 96 7.05 9.84 -3.04
N ALA A 97 5.80 10.11 -3.46
CA ALA A 97 5.46 10.38 -4.85
C ALA A 97 6.15 11.64 -5.42
N ASP A 98 6.24 12.71 -4.62
CA ASP A 98 6.96 13.94 -4.98
C ASP A 98 8.48 13.70 -5.16
N ALA A 99 9.00 12.60 -4.59
CA ALA A 99 10.36 12.14 -4.80
C ALA A 99 10.55 11.28 -6.06
N GLY A 100 9.47 10.97 -6.77
CA GLY A 100 9.49 10.14 -7.98
C GLY A 100 9.47 8.63 -7.72
N THR A 101 9.27 8.19 -6.47
CA THR A 101 9.19 6.76 -6.10
C THR A 101 7.73 6.33 -5.99
N ALA A 102 7.42 5.12 -6.45
CA ALA A 102 6.09 4.56 -6.30
C ALA A 102 5.76 4.30 -4.83
N ALA A 103 4.52 4.61 -4.43
CA ALA A 103 4.03 4.39 -3.08
C ALA A 103 2.71 3.62 -3.08
N VAL A 104 2.60 2.64 -2.19
CA VAL A 104 1.35 1.97 -1.86
C VAL A 104 1.06 2.15 -0.37
N VAL A 105 -0.21 2.10 0.00
CA VAL A 105 -0.61 2.10 1.42
C VAL A 105 -0.88 0.67 1.84
N MET A 106 -0.27 0.23 2.95
CA MET A 106 -0.66 -1.00 3.62
C MET A 106 -1.59 -0.68 4.79
N THR A 107 -2.81 -1.21 4.75
CA THR A 107 -3.84 -0.92 5.75
C THR A 107 -4.87 -2.04 5.85
N TYR A 108 -5.46 -2.20 7.03
CA TYR A 108 -6.61 -3.08 7.24
C TYR A 108 -7.88 -2.49 6.62
N TRP A 109 -8.74 -3.36 6.08
CA TRP A 109 -9.94 -2.97 5.36
C TRP A 109 -10.88 -2.07 6.17
N ASN A 110 -11.06 -2.35 7.45
CA ASN A 110 -11.90 -1.53 8.33
C ASN A 110 -11.56 -0.03 8.30
N LEU A 111 -10.29 0.34 8.09
CA LEU A 111 -9.90 1.75 8.00
C LEU A 111 -10.36 2.39 6.69
N ILE A 112 -10.30 1.66 5.59
CA ILE A 112 -10.81 2.09 4.28
C ILE A 112 -12.34 2.19 4.32
N GLU A 113 -13.00 1.14 4.81
CA GLU A 113 -14.46 1.07 4.93
C GLU A 113 -15.02 2.27 5.74
N ARG A 114 -14.42 2.55 6.91
CA ARG A 114 -14.86 3.69 7.75
C ARG A 114 -14.55 5.06 7.16
N TYR A 115 -13.52 5.17 6.35
CA TYR A 115 -13.22 6.42 5.62
C TYR A 115 -14.17 6.63 4.44
N GLY A 116 -14.68 5.54 3.90
CA GLY A 116 -15.45 5.41 2.66
C GLY A 116 -14.53 5.03 1.49
N PRO A 117 -14.74 3.85 0.87
CA PRO A 117 -13.82 3.31 -0.15
C PRO A 117 -13.54 4.26 -1.31
N ASP A 118 -14.56 4.87 -1.90
CA ASP A 118 -14.39 5.84 -3.00
C ASP A 118 -13.61 7.09 -2.55
N ARG A 119 -13.95 7.62 -1.38
CA ARG A 119 -13.23 8.78 -0.83
C ARG A 119 -11.78 8.47 -0.54
N PHE A 120 -11.49 7.26 0.00
CA PHE A 120 -10.14 6.83 0.28
C PHE A 120 -9.34 6.67 -1.03
N ALA A 121 -9.91 6.02 -2.02
CA ALA A 121 -9.29 5.82 -3.33
C ALA A 121 -8.98 7.16 -4.02
N ARG A 122 -9.95 8.09 -4.03
CA ARG A 122 -9.76 9.44 -4.56
C ARG A 122 -8.62 10.18 -3.87
N ASP A 123 -8.60 10.19 -2.52
CA ASP A 123 -7.62 10.96 -1.76
C ASP A 123 -6.23 10.30 -1.85
N LEU A 124 -6.14 8.97 -1.93
CA LEU A 124 -4.91 8.23 -2.20
C LEU A 124 -4.35 8.52 -3.60
N ALA A 125 -5.19 8.48 -4.62
CA ALA A 125 -4.79 8.80 -5.99
C ALA A 125 -4.34 10.26 -6.13
N ALA A 126 -5.05 11.20 -5.49
CA ALA A 126 -4.69 12.61 -5.45
C ALA A 126 -3.32 12.86 -4.78
N ALA A 127 -2.95 12.04 -3.80
CA ALA A 127 -1.63 12.05 -3.16
C ALA A 127 -0.53 11.40 -4.01
N GLY A 128 -0.84 10.87 -5.20
CA GLY A 128 0.10 10.20 -6.08
C GLY A 128 0.32 8.71 -5.76
N GLY A 129 -0.50 8.12 -4.90
CA GLY A 129 -0.43 6.70 -4.55
C GLY A 129 -0.70 5.79 -5.74
N SER A 130 -0.03 4.65 -5.77
CA SER A 130 -0.17 3.64 -6.84
C SER A 130 -1.25 2.61 -6.53
N GLY A 131 -1.54 2.34 -5.25
CA GLY A 131 -2.50 1.33 -4.85
C GLY A 131 -2.52 1.09 -3.35
N ALA A 132 -3.24 0.05 -2.93
CA ALA A 132 -3.26 -0.37 -1.53
C ALA A 132 -3.12 -1.89 -1.38
N ILE A 133 -2.41 -2.27 -0.32
CA ILE A 133 -2.31 -3.64 0.19
C ILE A 133 -3.34 -3.77 1.31
N THR A 134 -4.28 -4.69 1.15
CA THR A 134 -5.34 -4.98 2.12
C THR A 134 -5.21 -6.42 2.60
N PRO A 135 -4.44 -6.67 3.69
CA PRO A 135 -4.06 -8.02 4.09
C PRO A 135 -5.24 -8.87 4.59
N ASP A 136 -6.31 -8.25 5.03
CA ASP A 136 -7.51 -8.86 5.61
C ASP A 136 -8.71 -8.87 4.65
N LEU A 137 -8.59 -8.30 3.45
CA LEU A 137 -9.65 -8.29 2.45
C LEU A 137 -9.41 -9.38 1.40
N THR A 138 -10.44 -10.18 1.13
CA THR A 138 -10.40 -11.16 0.04
C THR A 138 -11.09 -10.61 -1.21
N PRO A 139 -10.74 -11.09 -2.42
CA PRO A 139 -11.41 -10.64 -3.64
C PRO A 139 -12.93 -10.82 -3.61
N ASP A 140 -13.41 -11.90 -2.99
CA ASP A 140 -14.85 -12.21 -2.89
C ASP A 140 -15.63 -11.15 -2.08
N GLU A 141 -14.96 -10.44 -1.18
CA GLU A 141 -15.52 -9.41 -0.29
C GLU A 141 -15.19 -7.98 -0.75
N ALA A 142 -14.43 -7.84 -1.84
CA ALA A 142 -13.82 -6.58 -2.24
C ALA A 142 -14.63 -5.76 -3.27
N ALA A 143 -15.94 -6.04 -3.47
CA ALA A 143 -16.72 -5.41 -4.53
C ALA A 143 -16.67 -3.86 -4.50
N GLU A 144 -16.82 -3.26 -3.33
CA GLU A 144 -16.72 -1.79 -3.19
C GLU A 144 -15.31 -1.28 -3.46
N TRP A 145 -14.28 -2.04 -3.05
CA TRP A 145 -12.90 -1.69 -3.31
C TRP A 145 -12.54 -1.80 -4.79
N PHE A 146 -13.08 -2.80 -5.50
CA PHE A 146 -12.92 -2.90 -6.96
C PHE A 146 -13.47 -1.65 -7.66
N GLN A 147 -14.71 -1.26 -7.35
CA GLN A 147 -15.33 -0.07 -7.95
C GLN A 147 -14.52 1.20 -7.65
N ALA A 148 -14.15 1.42 -6.40
CA ALA A 148 -13.41 2.60 -5.97
C ALA A 148 -12.02 2.67 -6.59
N SER A 149 -11.26 1.58 -6.56
CA SER A 149 -9.91 1.53 -7.10
C SER A 149 -9.87 1.69 -8.63
N ASP A 150 -10.82 1.08 -9.35
CA ASP A 150 -10.92 1.22 -10.81
C ASP A 150 -11.29 2.66 -11.21
N ALA A 151 -12.21 3.31 -10.48
CA ALA A 151 -12.59 4.69 -10.74
C ALA A 151 -11.41 5.68 -10.59
N HIS A 152 -10.43 5.36 -9.76
CA HIS A 152 -9.30 6.23 -9.47
C HIS A 152 -7.94 5.69 -9.96
N GLY A 153 -7.91 4.58 -10.72
CA GLY A 153 -6.71 4.01 -11.34
C GLY A 153 -5.68 3.53 -10.32
N LEU A 154 -6.14 2.87 -9.25
CA LEU A 154 -5.32 2.32 -8.18
C LEU A 154 -5.19 0.80 -8.30
N ASP A 155 -4.01 0.30 -7.99
CA ASP A 155 -3.74 -1.13 -7.93
C ASP A 155 -4.31 -1.73 -6.63
N ARG A 156 -4.77 -2.96 -6.74
CA ARG A 156 -5.25 -3.79 -5.63
C ARG A 156 -4.24 -4.89 -5.36
N ILE A 157 -3.76 -4.97 -4.14
CA ILE A 157 -2.75 -5.95 -3.74
C ILE A 157 -3.31 -6.81 -2.62
N PHE A 158 -3.76 -8.00 -2.99
CA PHE A 158 -4.27 -9.00 -2.07
C PHE A 158 -3.14 -9.94 -1.61
N LEU A 159 -3.30 -10.52 -0.42
CA LEU A 159 -2.34 -11.46 0.10
C LEU A 159 -2.74 -12.91 -0.20
N ILE A 160 -1.74 -13.73 -0.48
CA ILE A 160 -1.85 -15.19 -0.57
C ILE A 160 -1.01 -15.78 0.55
N SER A 161 -1.62 -16.60 1.39
CA SER A 161 -0.92 -17.31 2.46
C SER A 161 -0.20 -18.55 1.89
N PRO A 162 0.94 -18.97 2.50
CA PRO A 162 1.56 -20.27 2.16
C PRO A 162 0.65 -21.47 2.39
N SER A 163 -0.40 -21.33 3.20
CA SER A 163 -1.42 -22.36 3.44
C SER A 163 -2.63 -22.26 2.49
N SER A 164 -2.63 -21.34 1.54
CA SER A 164 -3.72 -21.21 0.57
C SER A 164 -3.76 -22.41 -0.36
N SER A 165 -4.97 -22.91 -0.66
CA SER A 165 -5.16 -23.93 -1.69
C SER A 165 -4.91 -23.36 -3.09
N ASP A 166 -4.60 -24.24 -4.06
CA ASP A 166 -4.43 -23.85 -5.47
C ASP A 166 -5.67 -23.12 -6.02
N GLU A 167 -6.85 -23.52 -5.60
CA GLU A 167 -8.11 -22.91 -5.97
C GLU A 167 -8.22 -21.47 -5.43
N ARG A 168 -7.82 -21.25 -4.15
CA ARG A 168 -7.76 -19.93 -3.55
C ARG A 168 -6.71 -19.04 -4.22
N ILE A 169 -5.54 -19.60 -4.54
CA ILE A 169 -4.50 -18.87 -5.27
C ILE A 169 -5.05 -18.42 -6.62
N ALA A 170 -5.65 -19.35 -7.38
CA ALA A 170 -6.22 -19.04 -8.70
C ALA A 170 -7.28 -17.95 -8.62
N SER A 171 -8.23 -18.03 -7.67
CA SER A 171 -9.26 -16.99 -7.50
C SER A 171 -8.71 -15.63 -7.09
N THR A 172 -7.61 -15.61 -6.30
CA THR A 172 -7.01 -14.34 -5.85
C THR A 172 -6.22 -13.63 -6.95
N VAL A 173 -5.54 -14.40 -7.83
CA VAL A 173 -4.73 -13.81 -8.92
C VAL A 173 -5.52 -13.57 -10.21
N THR A 174 -6.72 -14.11 -10.32
CA THR A 174 -7.58 -13.86 -11.49
C THR A 174 -8.22 -12.50 -11.35
N PRO A 175 -8.06 -11.58 -12.32
CA PRO A 175 -8.76 -10.30 -12.28
C PRO A 175 -10.26 -10.56 -12.31
N ILE A 176 -10.99 -10.04 -11.33
CA ILE A 176 -12.45 -10.03 -11.34
C ILE A 176 -12.85 -8.96 -12.36
N THR A 177 -13.10 -9.37 -13.59
CA THR A 177 -13.50 -8.49 -14.70
C THR A 177 -15.01 -8.35 -14.83
N GLU A 178 -15.79 -9.10 -14.05
CA GLU A 178 -17.26 -9.05 -14.06
C GLU A 178 -17.79 -9.02 -12.63
N VAL A 179 -18.17 -7.83 -12.17
CA VAL A 179 -19.18 -7.69 -11.13
C VAL A 179 -20.50 -7.48 -11.86
N ALA A 180 -21.29 -8.55 -11.95
CA ALA A 180 -22.64 -8.51 -12.51
C ALA A 180 -23.58 -7.69 -11.62
#